data_f61f84cccfe3c2e964da5b7a72567e23
#
_entry.id   f61f84cccfe3c2e964da5b7a72567e23
#
_cell.length_a   1.000
_cell.length_b   1.000
_cell.length_c   1.000
_cell.angle_alpha   90.00
_cell.angle_beta   90.00
_cell.angle_gamma   90.00
#
_symmetry.space_group_name_H-M   'P 1'
#
loop_
_entity.id
_entity.type
_entity.pdbx_description
1 polymer ?
#
loop_
_entity_poly.entity_id
_entity_poly.type
_entity_poly.pdbx_seq_one_letter_code
_entity_poly.pdbx_strand_id
1 'polypeptide(L)'
;MKRFISLLLAVLTASGQLETPPQDTAFLGELALDGALRPVSGVLPMALAAAADGIKALYVPAENAAEAAEAGGTAMKVYPARTAREVVDALRGGTPIAPTVPLPFDPADSWNNAPDFADVMGQPLARRAMVIAAAGGHNVLLI
;
A
#
# COMPACT_ATOMS: atom_id res chain seq x y z
N MET A 1 -16.59 8.53 -9.84
CA MET A 1 -15.34 8.99 -10.49
C MET A 1 -14.26 9.00 -9.41
N LYS A 2 -13.27 8.13 -9.54
CA LYS A 2 -12.16 8.06 -8.57
C LYS A 2 -11.26 9.29 -8.75
N ARG A 3 -10.95 9.98 -7.68
CA ARG A 3 -10.08 11.16 -7.66
C ARG A 3 -8.77 10.79 -7.00
N PHE A 4 -7.66 11.00 -7.67
CA PHE A 4 -6.34 10.65 -7.14
C PHE A 4 -5.61 11.90 -6.63
N ILE A 5 -4.85 11.74 -5.56
CA ILE A 5 -4.02 12.80 -5.00
C ILE A 5 -3.04 13.37 -6.04
N SER A 6 -2.52 12.53 -6.93
CA SER A 6 -1.60 12.93 -8.01
C SER A 6 -2.18 14.02 -8.91
N LEU A 7 -3.50 13.99 -9.19
CA LEU A 7 -4.16 15.03 -9.97
C LEU A 7 -4.18 16.37 -9.23
N LEU A 8 -4.48 16.38 -7.93
CA LEU A 8 -4.44 17.59 -7.11
C LEU A 8 -3.03 18.21 -7.12
N LEU A 9 -2.00 17.38 -6.88
CA LEU A 9 -0.62 17.86 -6.86
C LEU A 9 -0.20 18.42 -8.22
N ALA A 10 -0.59 17.78 -9.33
CA ALA A 10 -0.34 18.29 -10.68
C ALA A 10 -0.99 19.66 -10.90
N VAL A 11 -2.23 19.87 -10.44
CA VAL A 11 -2.91 21.18 -10.54
C VAL A 11 -2.21 22.23 -9.69
N LEU A 12 -1.81 21.90 -8.45
CA LEU A 12 -1.10 22.83 -7.57
C LEU A 12 0.27 23.22 -8.15
N THR A 13 0.98 22.28 -8.75
CA THR A 13 2.26 22.54 -9.41
C THR A 13 2.06 23.42 -10.67
N ALA A 14 1.09 23.09 -11.51
CA ALA A 14 0.79 23.86 -12.72
C ALA A 14 0.33 25.28 -12.42
N SER A 15 -0.34 25.52 -11.28
CA SER A 15 -0.78 26.85 -10.84
C SER A 15 0.30 27.63 -10.07
N GLY A 16 1.50 27.07 -9.91
CA GLY A 16 2.60 27.71 -9.15
C GLY A 16 2.41 27.74 -7.63
N GLN A 17 1.43 27.00 -7.12
CA GLN A 17 1.17 26.92 -5.67
C GLN A 17 2.04 25.88 -4.97
N LEU A 18 2.63 24.96 -5.72
CA LEU A 18 3.55 23.94 -5.22
C LEU A 18 4.74 23.84 -6.18
N GLU A 19 5.94 23.73 -5.64
CA GLU A 19 7.12 23.39 -6.44
C GLU A 19 6.99 21.98 -7.01
N THR A 20 7.60 21.73 -8.16
CA THR A 20 7.58 20.39 -8.78
C THR A 20 8.27 19.39 -7.85
N PRO A 21 7.58 18.35 -7.39
CA PRO A 21 8.20 17.32 -6.58
C PRO A 21 9.36 16.64 -7.30
N PRO A 22 10.35 16.09 -6.58
CA PRO A 22 11.45 15.34 -7.19
C PRO A 22 10.94 14.22 -8.09
N GLN A 23 11.65 13.94 -9.19
CA GLN A 23 11.24 12.92 -10.18
C GLN A 23 11.22 11.50 -9.62
N ASP A 24 11.95 11.25 -8.56
CA ASP A 24 11.99 9.98 -7.84
C ASP A 24 10.94 9.89 -6.71
N THR A 25 9.89 10.72 -6.79
CA THR A 25 8.77 10.75 -5.83
C THR A 25 7.47 10.35 -6.50
N ALA A 26 6.74 9.41 -5.90
CA ALA A 26 5.43 8.97 -6.36
C ALA A 26 4.35 9.14 -5.28
N PHE A 27 3.10 9.21 -5.73
CA PHE A 27 1.93 9.46 -4.88
C PHE A 27 0.81 8.50 -5.22
N LEU A 28 0.31 7.77 -4.23
CA LEU A 28 -0.86 6.90 -4.33
C LEU A 28 -1.94 7.36 -3.34
N GLY A 29 -3.19 7.13 -3.67
CA GLY A 29 -4.32 7.38 -2.78
C GLY A 29 -5.51 8.01 -3.49
N GLU A 30 -6.70 7.68 -3.02
CA GLU A 30 -7.93 8.34 -3.44
C GLU A 30 -8.15 9.59 -2.58
N LEU A 31 -8.44 10.72 -3.24
CA LEU A 31 -8.72 11.99 -2.57
C LEU A 31 -10.21 12.13 -2.34
N ALA A 32 -10.62 12.21 -1.09
CA ALA A 32 -11.98 12.54 -0.70
C ALA A 32 -12.26 14.05 -0.79
N LEU A 33 -13.54 14.43 -0.80
CA LEU A 33 -13.95 15.85 -0.92
C LEU A 33 -13.56 16.70 0.28
N ASP A 34 -13.39 16.09 1.43
CA ASP A 34 -12.93 16.73 2.68
C ASP A 34 -11.40 16.84 2.75
N GLY A 35 -10.68 16.36 1.73
CA GLY A 35 -9.23 16.35 1.68
C GLY A 35 -8.56 15.13 2.32
N ALA A 36 -9.33 14.19 2.85
CA ALA A 36 -8.78 12.95 3.37
C ALA A 36 -8.24 12.04 2.26
N LEU A 37 -7.19 11.31 2.53
CA LEU A 37 -6.66 10.26 1.67
C LEU A 37 -7.27 8.92 2.07
N ARG A 38 -7.96 8.29 1.12
CA ARG A 38 -8.56 6.98 1.30
C ARG A 38 -7.67 5.88 0.74
N PRO A 39 -7.69 4.71 1.38
CA PRO A 39 -6.89 3.57 0.94
C PRO A 39 -7.27 3.13 -0.47
N VAL A 40 -6.29 2.58 -1.17
CA VAL A 40 -6.45 1.98 -2.50
C VAL A 40 -6.13 0.49 -2.41
N SER A 41 -6.79 -0.31 -3.25
CA SER A 41 -6.51 -1.73 -3.35
C SER A 41 -5.30 -1.98 -4.25
N GLY A 42 -4.50 -3.01 -3.93
CA GLY A 42 -3.37 -3.42 -4.74
C GLY A 42 -2.14 -2.50 -4.61
N VAL A 43 -1.94 -1.95 -3.42
CA VAL A 43 -0.81 -1.06 -3.16
C VAL A 43 0.53 -1.79 -3.26
N LEU A 44 0.62 -3.04 -2.81
CA LEU A 44 1.86 -3.82 -2.87
C LEU A 44 2.43 -3.95 -4.30
N PRO A 45 1.68 -4.42 -5.31
CA PRO A 45 2.19 -4.48 -6.69
C PRO A 45 2.52 -3.10 -7.27
N MET A 46 1.79 -2.04 -6.90
CA MET A 46 2.11 -0.68 -7.33
C MET A 46 3.41 -0.17 -6.70
N ALA A 47 3.64 -0.46 -5.43
CA ALA A 47 4.86 -0.09 -4.73
C ALA A 47 6.09 -0.88 -5.25
N LEU A 48 5.91 -2.18 -5.57
CA LEU A 48 6.96 -2.98 -6.22
C LEU A 48 7.34 -2.40 -7.59
N ALA A 49 6.36 -2.02 -8.41
CA ALA A 49 6.61 -1.39 -9.70
C ALA A 49 7.34 -0.04 -9.53
N ALA A 50 6.89 0.80 -8.60
CA ALA A 50 7.54 2.08 -8.31
C ALA A 50 8.99 1.89 -7.87
N ALA A 51 9.28 0.92 -7.01
CA ALA A 51 10.64 0.60 -6.58
C ALA A 51 11.52 0.12 -7.76
N ALA A 52 10.96 -0.70 -8.66
CA ALA A 52 11.66 -1.16 -9.87
C ALA A 52 11.96 0.00 -10.84
N ASP A 53 11.08 1.01 -10.91
CA ASP A 53 11.27 2.23 -11.70
C ASP A 53 12.20 3.26 -11.04
N GLY A 54 12.80 2.94 -9.89
CA GLY A 54 13.78 3.79 -9.21
C GLY A 54 13.18 4.91 -8.35
N ILE A 55 11.89 4.82 -8.01
CA ILE A 55 11.25 5.74 -7.05
C ILE A 55 11.88 5.55 -5.67
N LYS A 56 12.25 6.67 -5.03
CA LYS A 56 12.87 6.68 -3.70
C LYS A 56 11.93 7.14 -2.60
N ALA A 57 10.89 7.87 -2.95
CA ALA A 57 9.90 8.38 -2.01
C ALA A 57 8.49 8.06 -2.51
N LEU A 58 7.72 7.32 -1.71
CA LEU A 58 6.34 6.96 -2.05
C LEU A 58 5.39 7.45 -0.94
N TYR A 59 4.51 8.39 -1.28
CA TYR A 59 3.45 8.86 -0.39
C TYR A 59 2.19 8.04 -0.60
N VAL A 60 1.65 7.48 0.48
CA VAL A 60 0.47 6.60 0.46
C VAL A 60 -0.51 6.95 1.57
N PRO A 61 -1.78 6.58 1.47
CA PRO A 61 -2.69 6.64 2.61
C PRO A 61 -2.11 5.88 3.80
N ALA A 62 -2.30 6.41 5.02
CA ALA A 62 -1.73 5.83 6.23
C ALA A 62 -2.11 4.34 6.42
N GLU A 63 -3.31 3.95 5.99
CA GLU A 63 -3.82 2.57 6.05
C GLU A 63 -3.09 1.62 5.10
N ASN A 64 -2.51 2.15 4.00
CA ASN A 64 -1.74 1.35 3.04
C ASN A 64 -0.23 1.31 3.34
N ALA A 65 0.23 2.09 4.32
CA ALA A 65 1.66 2.32 4.52
C ALA A 65 2.43 1.05 4.90
N ALA A 66 1.86 0.19 5.75
CA ALA A 66 2.49 -1.06 6.15
C ALA A 66 2.68 -2.00 4.94
N GLU A 67 1.60 -2.19 4.13
CA GLU A 67 1.64 -3.01 2.91
C GLU A 67 2.64 -2.46 1.88
N ALA A 68 2.65 -1.13 1.68
CA ALA A 68 3.58 -0.49 0.75
C ALA A 68 5.05 -0.59 1.21
N ALA A 69 5.30 -0.54 2.51
CA ALA A 69 6.65 -0.61 3.07
C ALA A 69 7.32 -1.98 2.83
N GLU A 70 6.53 -3.06 2.78
CA GLU A 70 7.02 -4.40 2.44
C GLU A 70 7.67 -4.45 1.04
N ALA A 71 7.14 -3.64 0.09
CA ALA A 71 7.68 -3.58 -1.28
C ALA A 71 8.97 -2.75 -1.38
N GLY A 72 9.13 -1.74 -0.53
CA GLY A 72 10.21 -0.75 -0.65
C GLY A 72 11.58 -1.27 -0.21
N GLY A 73 11.63 -2.26 0.65
CA GLY A 73 12.88 -2.71 1.27
C GLY A 73 13.63 -1.52 1.90
N THR A 74 14.94 -1.44 1.65
CA THR A 74 15.79 -0.33 2.11
C THR A 74 15.94 0.80 1.08
N ALA A 75 15.51 0.59 -0.16
CA ALA A 75 15.77 1.50 -1.27
C ALA A 75 14.70 2.60 -1.42
N MET A 76 13.44 2.31 -1.13
CA MET A 76 12.32 3.24 -1.25
C MET A 76 11.73 3.52 0.13
N LYS A 77 11.60 4.80 0.48
CA LYS A 77 10.94 5.24 1.72
C LYS A 77 9.45 5.45 1.48
N VAL A 78 8.61 4.89 2.34
CA VAL A 78 7.15 5.01 2.27
C VAL A 78 6.67 5.98 3.33
N TYR A 79 5.97 7.02 2.91
CA TYR A 79 5.48 8.10 3.76
C TYR A 79 3.96 8.01 3.93
N PRO A 80 3.47 7.70 5.15
CA PRO A 80 2.05 7.59 5.44
C PRO A 80 1.42 8.98 5.55
N ALA A 81 0.33 9.25 4.83
CA ALA A 81 -0.42 10.49 4.97
C ALA A 81 -1.92 10.20 5.13
N ARG A 82 -2.58 10.99 5.98
CA ARG A 82 -4.04 10.91 6.18
C ARG A 82 -4.79 11.91 5.34
N THR A 83 -4.14 13.01 4.98
CA THR A 83 -4.75 14.09 4.22
C THR A 83 -3.82 14.60 3.13
N ALA A 84 -4.41 15.17 2.07
CA ALA A 84 -3.66 15.85 1.02
C ALA A 84 -2.89 17.07 1.57
N ARG A 85 -3.41 17.71 2.61
CA ARG A 85 -2.75 18.84 3.28
C ARG A 85 -1.42 18.42 3.88
N GLU A 86 -1.35 17.27 4.57
CA GLU A 86 -0.10 16.75 5.14
C GLU A 86 0.96 16.55 4.06
N VAL A 87 0.57 15.98 2.90
CA VAL A 87 1.49 15.79 1.77
C VAL A 87 2.00 17.11 1.21
N VAL A 88 1.10 18.07 0.98
CA VAL A 88 1.47 19.40 0.46
C VAL A 88 2.38 20.14 1.46
N ASP A 89 2.10 20.05 2.75
CA ASP A 89 2.88 20.68 3.80
C ASP A 89 4.29 20.10 3.86
N ALA A 90 4.41 18.77 3.80
CA ALA A 90 5.70 18.10 3.76
C ALA A 90 6.51 18.46 2.51
N LEU A 91 5.88 18.53 1.33
CA LEU A 91 6.53 18.94 0.08
C LEU A 91 7.00 20.39 0.06
N ARG A 92 6.34 21.27 0.83
CA ARG A 92 6.75 22.68 1.02
C ARG A 92 7.86 22.87 2.06
N GLY A 93 8.37 21.79 2.64
CA GLY A 93 9.37 21.86 3.70
C GLY A 93 8.80 22.22 5.09
N GLY A 94 7.48 22.04 5.27
CA GLY A 94 6.80 22.19 6.55
C GLY A 94 7.02 20.97 7.47
N THR A 95 5.93 20.45 8.06
CA THR A 95 6.03 19.30 8.97
C THR A 95 6.46 18.03 8.25
N PRO A 96 7.62 17.44 8.57
CA PRO A 96 8.07 16.23 7.91
C PRO A 96 7.21 15.03 8.33
N ILE A 97 6.89 14.17 7.37
CA ILE A 97 6.25 12.88 7.62
C ILE A 97 7.34 11.84 7.86
N ALA A 98 7.28 11.12 8.98
CA ALA A 98 8.22 10.03 9.24
C ALA A 98 7.92 8.85 8.31
N PRO A 99 8.94 8.24 7.69
CA PRO A 99 8.73 7.07 6.85
C PRO A 99 8.30 5.86 7.68
N THR A 100 7.45 5.03 7.10
CA THR A 100 7.04 3.75 7.68
C THR A 100 8.22 2.76 7.61
N VAL A 101 8.50 2.12 8.74
CA VAL A 101 9.46 1.03 8.80
C VAL A 101 8.72 -0.27 8.51
N PRO A 102 9.20 -1.14 7.59
CA PRO A 102 8.63 -2.46 7.39
C PRO A 102 8.57 -3.23 8.72
N LEU A 103 7.47 -3.89 8.98
CA LEU A 103 7.37 -4.76 10.14
C LEU A 103 8.20 -6.02 9.87
N PRO A 104 9.02 -6.47 10.82
CA PRO A 104 9.72 -7.73 10.66
C PRO A 104 8.67 -8.85 10.49
N PHE A 105 8.74 -9.56 9.37
CA PHE A 105 7.90 -10.73 9.16
C PHE A 105 8.45 -11.88 9.99
N ASP A 106 7.72 -12.31 11.01
CA ASP A 106 7.99 -13.54 11.73
C ASP A 106 7.05 -14.65 11.19
N PRO A 107 7.59 -15.63 10.46
CA PRO A 107 6.79 -16.76 9.99
C PRO A 107 6.11 -17.52 11.13
N ALA A 108 6.74 -17.61 12.31
CA ALA A 108 6.19 -18.34 13.44
C ALA A 108 4.88 -17.70 13.97
N ASP A 109 4.80 -16.38 14.03
CA ASP A 109 3.58 -15.67 14.44
C ASP A 109 2.41 -15.91 13.46
N SER A 110 2.70 -16.00 12.17
CA SER A 110 1.70 -16.26 11.14
C SER A 110 1.12 -17.67 11.24
N TRP A 111 1.93 -18.66 11.60
CA TRP A 111 1.51 -20.06 11.72
C TRP A 111 0.75 -20.34 13.02
N ASN A 112 1.14 -19.70 14.13
CA ASN A 112 0.53 -19.95 15.43
C ASN A 112 -0.92 -19.47 15.54
N ASN A 113 -1.32 -18.48 14.72
CA ASN A 113 -2.67 -17.91 14.71
C ASN A 113 -3.43 -18.20 13.40
N ALA A 114 -2.88 -18.98 12.50
CA ALA A 114 -3.56 -19.31 11.25
C ALA A 114 -4.73 -20.27 11.53
N PRO A 115 -5.94 -20.03 10.96
CA PRO A 115 -7.02 -21.00 11.03
C PRO A 115 -6.60 -22.31 10.36
N ASP A 116 -6.92 -23.45 11.02
CA ASP A 116 -6.68 -24.77 10.45
C ASP A 116 -7.89 -25.22 9.60
N PHE A 117 -7.64 -25.98 8.55
CA PHE A 117 -8.72 -26.66 7.82
C PHE A 117 -9.51 -27.64 8.70
N ALA A 118 -8.93 -28.10 9.80
CA ALA A 118 -9.63 -28.89 10.80
C ALA A 118 -10.78 -28.13 11.46
N ASP A 119 -10.69 -26.82 11.58
CA ASP A 119 -11.70 -25.95 12.18
C ASP A 119 -12.92 -25.75 11.28
N VAL A 120 -12.81 -26.06 9.97
CA VAL A 120 -13.92 -25.97 9.03
C VAL A 120 -14.93 -27.06 9.26
N MET A 121 -16.05 -26.73 9.89
CA MET A 121 -17.13 -27.65 10.14
C MET A 121 -17.97 -27.89 8.89
N GLY A 122 -18.30 -29.15 8.63
CA GLY A 122 -19.00 -29.55 7.39
C GLY A 122 -18.08 -29.47 6.17
N GLN A 123 -18.66 -29.40 4.96
CA GLN A 123 -17.95 -29.19 3.69
C GLN A 123 -16.75 -30.15 3.45
N PRO A 124 -16.89 -31.49 3.67
CA PRO A 124 -15.75 -32.41 3.62
C PRO A 124 -15.09 -32.45 2.23
N LEU A 125 -15.87 -32.25 1.17
CA LEU A 125 -15.37 -32.24 -0.21
C LEU A 125 -14.52 -31.01 -0.48
N ALA A 126 -15.00 -29.82 -0.12
CA ALA A 126 -14.26 -28.55 -0.30
C ALA A 126 -12.97 -28.57 0.52
N ARG A 127 -13.04 -29.01 1.79
CA ARG A 127 -11.86 -29.12 2.65
C ARG A 127 -10.80 -30.06 2.04
N ARG A 128 -11.20 -31.22 1.53
CA ARG A 128 -10.29 -32.16 0.87
C ARG A 128 -9.68 -31.56 -0.39
N ALA A 129 -10.48 -30.88 -1.22
CA ALA A 129 -9.99 -30.21 -2.43
C ALA A 129 -8.94 -29.14 -2.10
N MET A 130 -9.18 -28.34 -1.08
CA MET A 130 -8.24 -27.29 -0.64
C MET A 130 -6.92 -27.87 -0.10
N VAL A 131 -6.98 -28.96 0.67
CA VAL A 131 -5.76 -29.64 1.16
C VAL A 131 -4.94 -30.20 0.00
N ILE A 132 -5.58 -30.83 -0.99
CA ILE A 132 -4.89 -31.36 -2.18
C ILE A 132 -4.27 -30.21 -2.98
N ALA A 133 -5.00 -29.12 -3.19
CA ALA A 133 -4.52 -27.96 -3.91
C ALA A 133 -3.32 -27.30 -3.22
N ALA A 134 -3.39 -27.14 -1.91
CA ALA A 134 -2.29 -26.59 -1.12
C ALA A 134 -1.04 -27.47 -1.19
N ALA A 135 -1.19 -28.79 -1.08
CA ALA A 135 -0.08 -29.73 -1.17
C ALA A 135 0.57 -29.75 -2.59
N GLY A 136 -0.21 -29.48 -3.62
CA GLY A 136 0.27 -29.45 -5.00
C GLY A 136 0.64 -28.06 -5.54
N GLY A 137 0.48 -27.00 -4.74
CA GLY A 137 0.69 -25.63 -5.21
C GLY A 137 -0.29 -25.18 -6.30
N HIS A 138 -1.53 -25.72 -6.28
CA HIS A 138 -2.53 -25.45 -7.31
C HIS A 138 -3.42 -24.25 -6.97
N ASN A 139 -3.78 -23.48 -7.98
CA ASN A 139 -4.81 -22.46 -7.85
C ASN A 139 -6.20 -23.10 -7.69
N VAL A 140 -7.05 -22.53 -6.82
CA VAL A 140 -8.41 -23.00 -6.59
C VAL A 140 -9.38 -21.85 -6.77
N LEU A 141 -10.49 -22.11 -7.44
CA LEU A 141 -11.63 -21.20 -7.52
C LEU A 141 -12.82 -21.89 -6.83
N LEU A 142 -13.37 -21.23 -5.84
CA LEU A 142 -14.63 -21.60 -5.19
C LEU A 142 -15.77 -20.78 -5.79
N ILE A 143 -16.83 -21.44 -6.24
CA ILE A 143 -18.00 -20.82 -6.86
C ILE A 143 -19.22 -21.09 -6.00
#